data_d94116f37cdf8b96535de8a534fc81de
#
_entry.id   d94116f37cdf8b96535de8a534fc81de
#
_cell.length_a   1.000
_cell.length_b   1.000
_cell.length_c   1.000
_cell.angle_alpha   90.00
_cell.angle_beta   90.00
_cell.angle_gamma   90.00
#
_symmetry.space_group_name_H-M   'P 1'
#
loop_
_entity.id
_entity.type
_entity.pdbx_description
1 polymer ?
#
loop_
_entity_poly.entity_id
_entity_poly.type
_entity_poly.pdbx_seq_one_letter_code
_entity_poly.pdbx_strand_id
1 'polypeptide(L)'
;LQVQRTSPLYDSTRDWFETGKNYYKTLVGTDGWYKITRADIQTAGGNLASIDLASLKVFAQGAQIPIVVRPDTTIEFYAYRNYGDSAYYDFYTDTSAYWLTWGGAAGIRFTPSSPSGAPTATVTSAKQTTHVEQNWSYYTGTTQSEQIEVNIVAGEGWYWRWFNTNTQIDFSFS
;
A
#
# COMPACT_ATOMS: atom_id res chain seq x y z
N LEU A 1 -1.96 -30.79 -19.52
CA LEU A 1 -2.38 -31.01 -18.12
C LEU A 1 -3.03 -29.71 -17.64
N GLN A 2 -4.37 -29.67 -17.59
CA GLN A 2 -5.09 -28.53 -16.99
C GLN A 2 -5.06 -28.72 -15.48
N VAL A 3 -4.33 -27.86 -14.78
CA VAL A 3 -4.44 -27.76 -13.33
C VAL A 3 -5.74 -26.99 -13.03
N GLN A 4 -6.79 -27.71 -12.70
CA GLN A 4 -7.99 -27.11 -12.11
C GLN A 4 -7.59 -26.53 -10.75
N ARG A 5 -7.42 -25.22 -10.66
CA ARG A 5 -7.40 -24.53 -9.37
C ARG A 5 -8.84 -24.52 -8.86
N THR A 6 -9.16 -25.45 -7.98
CA THR A 6 -10.33 -25.29 -7.13
C THR A 6 -10.10 -24.06 -6.28
N SER A 7 -10.90 -23.01 -6.48
CA SER A 7 -10.92 -21.90 -5.54
C SER A 7 -11.15 -22.48 -4.14
N PRO A 8 -10.33 -22.13 -3.15
CA PRO A 8 -10.59 -22.61 -1.79
C PRO A 8 -12.00 -22.20 -1.41
N LEU A 9 -12.76 -23.13 -0.85
CA LEU A 9 -14.07 -22.84 -0.29
C LEU A 9 -13.90 -21.74 0.75
N TYR A 10 -14.83 -20.77 0.75
CA TYR A 10 -14.87 -19.72 1.76
C TYR A 10 -14.85 -20.33 3.16
N ASP A 11 -13.86 -19.93 3.96
CA ASP A 11 -13.70 -20.35 5.34
C ASP A 11 -13.80 -19.11 6.21
N SER A 12 -14.91 -18.94 6.92
CA SER A 12 -15.19 -17.79 7.79
C SER A 12 -14.18 -17.61 8.94
N THR A 13 -13.36 -18.61 9.21
CA THR A 13 -12.29 -18.53 10.23
C THR A 13 -10.96 -18.05 9.65
N ARG A 14 -10.81 -18.07 8.33
CA ARG A 14 -9.57 -17.76 7.61
C ARG A 14 -9.72 -16.61 6.63
N ASP A 15 -10.94 -16.39 6.14
CA ASP A 15 -11.21 -15.37 5.14
C ASP A 15 -11.55 -14.04 5.84
N TRP A 16 -10.85 -12.99 5.47
CA TRP A 16 -11.05 -11.64 5.99
C TRP A 16 -12.32 -10.96 5.45
N PHE A 17 -12.91 -11.48 4.39
CA PHE A 17 -14.10 -10.94 3.74
C PHE A 17 -15.33 -11.81 4.02
N GLU A 18 -16.50 -11.19 3.99
CA GLU A 18 -17.79 -11.84 4.16
C GLU A 18 -18.54 -11.87 2.83
N THR A 19 -19.04 -13.03 2.42
CA THR A 19 -19.83 -13.19 1.20
C THR A 19 -21.11 -12.34 1.28
N GLY A 20 -21.43 -11.62 0.20
CA GLY A 20 -22.63 -10.79 0.11
C GLY A 20 -22.46 -9.36 0.66
N LYS A 21 -21.31 -9.02 1.22
CA LYS A 21 -20.97 -7.63 1.56
C LYS A 21 -20.32 -6.89 0.41
N ASN A 22 -20.52 -5.59 0.35
CA ASN A 22 -19.81 -4.71 -0.57
C ASN A 22 -18.47 -4.28 0.02
N TYR A 23 -17.44 -4.32 -0.82
CA TYR A 23 -16.10 -3.85 -0.51
C TYR A 23 -15.66 -2.83 -1.56
N TYR A 24 -15.17 -1.69 -1.10
CA TYR A 24 -14.71 -0.59 -1.96
C TYR A 24 -13.20 -0.55 -1.94
N LYS A 25 -12.59 -0.74 -3.11
CA LYS A 25 -11.15 -0.84 -3.27
C LYS A 25 -10.53 0.54 -3.44
N THR A 26 -9.48 0.82 -2.67
CA THR A 26 -8.58 1.96 -2.84
C THR A 26 -7.19 1.45 -3.13
N LEU A 27 -6.54 1.97 -4.17
CA LEU A 27 -5.15 1.65 -4.51
C LEU A 27 -4.22 2.71 -3.93
N VAL A 28 -3.14 2.24 -3.32
CA VAL A 28 -2.14 3.06 -2.64
C VAL A 28 -0.77 2.79 -3.25
N GLY A 29 -0.18 3.80 -3.88
CA GLY A 29 1.13 3.73 -4.54
C GLY A 29 2.26 4.44 -3.79
N THR A 30 1.97 5.11 -2.66
CA THR A 30 2.95 5.77 -1.80
C THR A 30 2.58 5.63 -0.35
N ASP A 31 3.58 5.59 0.53
CA ASP A 31 3.33 5.56 1.97
C ASP A 31 2.77 6.89 2.45
N GLY A 32 1.80 6.85 3.34
CA GLY A 32 1.26 8.08 3.93
C GLY A 32 -0.14 7.96 4.51
N TRP A 33 -0.66 9.10 4.93
CA TRP A 33 -2.04 9.24 5.37
C TRP A 33 -2.97 9.40 4.17
N TYR A 34 -3.98 8.55 4.14
CA TYR A 34 -5.02 8.56 3.13
C TYR A 34 -6.35 8.98 3.73
N LYS A 35 -7.16 9.61 2.91
CA LYS A 35 -8.49 10.05 3.27
C LYS A 35 -9.50 9.56 2.24
N ILE A 36 -10.56 8.91 2.71
CA ILE A 36 -11.74 8.56 1.91
C ILE A 36 -12.90 9.40 2.42
N THR A 37 -13.49 10.19 1.55
CA THR A 37 -14.61 11.05 1.89
C THR A 37 -15.95 10.35 1.64
N ARG A 38 -17.03 10.92 2.21
CA ARG A 38 -18.39 10.50 1.90
C ARG A 38 -18.68 10.54 0.39
N ALA A 39 -18.20 11.58 -0.29
CA ALA A 39 -18.37 11.75 -1.72
C ALA A 39 -17.68 10.65 -2.55
N ASP A 40 -16.49 10.24 -2.14
CA ASP A 40 -15.75 9.14 -2.79
C ASP A 40 -16.54 7.85 -2.72
N ILE A 41 -17.09 7.53 -1.54
CA ILE A 41 -17.90 6.33 -1.33
C ILE A 41 -19.18 6.37 -2.18
N GLN A 42 -19.86 7.52 -2.24
CA GLN A 42 -21.05 7.68 -3.06
C GLN A 42 -20.75 7.55 -4.56
N THR A 43 -19.65 8.14 -5.03
CA THR A 43 -19.17 8.01 -6.42
C THR A 43 -18.88 6.56 -6.78
N ALA A 44 -18.36 5.78 -5.83
CA ALA A 44 -18.15 4.34 -5.99
C ALA A 44 -19.46 3.51 -5.87
N GLY A 45 -20.61 4.13 -5.78
CA GLY A 45 -21.93 3.46 -5.67
C GLY A 45 -22.30 3.04 -4.25
N GLY A 46 -21.60 3.52 -3.24
CA GLY A 46 -21.89 3.23 -1.84
C GLY A 46 -23.12 3.96 -1.32
N ASN A 47 -24.06 3.26 -0.70
CA ASN A 47 -25.21 3.85 -0.02
C ASN A 47 -24.88 4.10 1.45
N LEU A 48 -24.82 5.36 1.84
CA LEU A 48 -24.49 5.79 3.20
C LEU A 48 -25.69 6.30 3.99
N ALA A 49 -26.93 6.10 3.48
CA ALA A 49 -28.14 6.68 4.09
C ALA A 49 -28.40 6.19 5.53
N SER A 50 -27.93 4.98 5.87
CA SER A 50 -28.13 4.35 7.19
C SER A 50 -26.86 3.70 7.73
N ILE A 51 -25.70 4.28 7.45
CA ILE A 51 -24.43 3.71 7.89
C ILE A 51 -24.22 3.99 9.38
N ASP A 52 -23.92 2.93 10.13
CA ASP A 52 -23.34 3.06 11.46
C ASP A 52 -21.82 3.32 11.30
N LEU A 53 -21.40 4.54 11.64
CA LEU A 53 -19.99 4.96 11.56
C LEU A 53 -19.06 4.08 12.43
N ALA A 54 -19.57 3.50 13.49
CA ALA A 54 -18.79 2.58 14.33
C ALA A 54 -18.44 1.30 13.58
N SER A 55 -19.29 0.87 12.63
CA SER A 55 -19.10 -0.35 11.85
C SER A 55 -18.18 -0.23 10.65
N LEU A 56 -17.70 0.97 10.32
CA LEU A 56 -16.72 1.19 9.24
C LEU A 56 -15.41 0.47 9.51
N LYS A 57 -14.88 -0.23 8.51
CA LYS A 57 -13.66 -1.04 8.58
C LYS A 57 -12.83 -0.86 7.32
N VAL A 58 -11.51 -0.85 7.48
CA VAL A 58 -10.58 -0.94 6.35
C VAL A 58 -9.70 -2.16 6.55
N PHE A 59 -9.53 -2.92 5.49
CA PHE A 59 -8.68 -4.11 5.46
C PHE A 59 -7.51 -3.89 4.51
N ALA A 60 -6.35 -4.37 4.89
CA ALA A 60 -5.13 -4.42 4.08
C ALA A 60 -4.49 -5.80 4.26
N GLN A 61 -4.10 -6.45 3.18
CA GLN A 61 -3.43 -7.75 3.19
C GLN A 61 -4.16 -8.81 4.08
N GLY A 62 -5.49 -8.80 4.05
CA GLY A 62 -6.30 -9.74 4.83
C GLY A 62 -6.51 -9.38 6.31
N ALA A 63 -5.94 -8.31 6.81
CA ALA A 63 -6.08 -7.85 8.19
C ALA A 63 -6.84 -6.53 8.27
N GLN A 64 -7.66 -6.37 9.32
CA GLN A 64 -8.29 -5.09 9.60
C GLN A 64 -7.26 -4.14 10.20
N ILE A 65 -7.19 -2.92 9.66
CA ILE A 65 -6.31 -1.86 10.16
C ILE A 65 -7.07 -0.82 10.97
N PRO A 66 -6.41 -0.12 11.92
CA PRO A 66 -7.04 0.97 12.65
C PRO A 66 -7.30 2.16 11.73
N ILE A 67 -8.44 2.83 11.96
CA ILE A 67 -8.86 4.02 11.19
C ILE A 67 -9.31 5.13 12.13
N VAL A 68 -9.29 6.38 11.65
CA VAL A 68 -9.99 7.51 12.24
C VAL A 68 -11.26 7.73 11.44
N VAL A 69 -12.39 7.86 12.11
CA VAL A 69 -13.68 8.19 11.47
C VAL A 69 -14.16 9.52 12.02
N ARG A 70 -14.37 10.47 11.12
CA ARG A 70 -14.88 11.81 11.44
C ARG A 70 -16.41 11.84 11.39
N PRO A 71 -17.07 12.79 12.08
CA PRO A 71 -18.54 12.91 12.07
C PRO A 71 -19.14 13.12 10.67
N ASP A 72 -18.39 13.71 9.74
CA ASP A 72 -18.78 13.93 8.34
C ASP A 72 -18.62 12.67 7.45
N THR A 73 -18.35 11.52 8.07
CA THR A 73 -18.06 10.24 7.38
C THR A 73 -16.72 10.24 6.62
N THR A 74 -15.82 11.16 6.92
CA THR A 74 -14.44 11.09 6.43
C THR A 74 -13.69 9.99 7.20
N ILE A 75 -13.02 9.11 6.47
CA ILE A 75 -12.22 8.00 6.99
C ILE A 75 -10.76 8.31 6.69
N GLU A 76 -9.92 8.27 7.72
CA GLU A 76 -8.48 8.51 7.59
C GLU A 76 -7.73 7.28 8.09
N PHE A 77 -6.69 6.88 7.38
CA PHE A 77 -5.82 5.75 7.75
C PHE A 77 -4.42 5.94 7.19
N TYR A 78 -3.45 5.35 7.84
CA TYR A 78 -2.10 5.28 7.30
C TYR A 78 -1.97 4.04 6.42
N ALA A 79 -1.39 4.21 5.25
CA ALA A 79 -1.26 3.16 4.27
C ALA A 79 0.18 3.07 3.74
N TYR A 80 0.56 1.87 3.37
CA TYR A 80 1.84 1.54 2.75
C TYR A 80 1.62 1.11 1.31
N ARG A 81 2.53 1.50 0.43
CA ARG A 81 2.62 0.93 -0.91
C ARG A 81 2.98 -0.55 -0.85
N ASN A 82 2.93 -1.23 -1.97
CA ASN A 82 3.49 -2.57 -2.07
C ASN A 82 5.01 -2.48 -2.29
N TYR A 83 5.75 -3.23 -1.47
CA TYR A 83 7.20 -3.37 -1.57
C TYR A 83 7.53 -4.78 -2.05
N GLY A 84 8.61 -4.93 -2.80
CA GLY A 84 9.14 -6.24 -3.13
C GLY A 84 9.73 -6.94 -1.90
N ASP A 85 9.75 -8.26 -1.91
CA ASP A 85 10.25 -9.07 -0.78
C ASP A 85 11.72 -8.80 -0.47
N SER A 86 12.52 -8.47 -1.48
CA SER A 86 13.96 -8.22 -1.37
C SER A 86 14.41 -6.96 -2.10
N ALA A 87 13.51 -6.23 -2.72
CA ALA A 87 13.75 -5.01 -3.49
C ALA A 87 12.74 -3.94 -3.12
N TYR A 88 13.06 -2.67 -3.43
CA TYR A 88 12.16 -1.55 -3.18
C TYR A 88 10.88 -1.63 -4.02
N TYR A 89 10.96 -2.12 -5.25
CA TYR A 89 9.81 -2.36 -6.11
C TYR A 89 9.46 -3.84 -6.17
N ASP A 90 8.16 -4.13 -6.19
CA ASP A 90 7.64 -5.45 -6.50
C ASP A 90 7.61 -5.66 -8.02
N PHE A 91 7.86 -6.89 -8.49
CA PHE A 91 7.88 -7.20 -9.93
C PHE A 91 6.55 -7.03 -10.65
N TYR A 92 5.44 -7.10 -9.91
CA TYR A 92 4.10 -7.11 -10.48
C TYR A 92 3.36 -5.79 -10.27
N THR A 93 3.53 -5.18 -9.10
CA THR A 93 2.86 -3.93 -8.77
C THR A 93 3.51 -3.25 -7.58
N ASP A 94 3.61 -1.95 -7.63
CA ASP A 94 4.04 -1.10 -6.51
C ASP A 94 2.84 -0.58 -5.69
N THR A 95 1.62 -0.96 -6.06
CA THR A 95 0.41 -0.52 -5.38
C THR A 95 -0.18 -1.59 -4.47
N SER A 96 -0.53 -1.19 -3.24
CA SER A 96 -1.31 -2.00 -2.30
C SER A 96 -2.80 -1.72 -2.43
N ALA A 97 -3.61 -2.75 -2.22
CA ALA A 97 -5.07 -2.65 -2.20
C ALA A 97 -5.59 -2.57 -0.77
N TYR A 98 -6.37 -1.53 -0.50
CA TYR A 98 -7.10 -1.32 0.75
C TYR A 98 -8.59 -1.43 0.49
N TRP A 99 -9.31 -2.08 1.40
CA TRP A 99 -10.71 -2.45 1.19
C TRP A 99 -11.57 -1.87 2.30
N LEU A 100 -12.43 -0.91 1.94
CA LEU A 100 -13.42 -0.33 2.83
C LEU A 100 -14.71 -1.13 2.80
N THR A 101 -15.27 -1.41 3.97
CA THR A 101 -16.60 -1.98 4.14
C THR A 101 -17.22 -1.49 5.44
N TRP A 102 -18.49 -1.85 5.69
CA TRP A 102 -19.21 -1.53 6.92
C TRP A 102 -20.26 -2.58 7.28
N GLY A 103 -20.85 -2.42 8.45
CA GLY A 103 -21.86 -3.31 8.99
C GLY A 103 -21.29 -4.38 9.93
N GLY A 104 -22.16 -4.96 10.76
CA GLY A 104 -21.80 -5.90 11.81
C GLY A 104 -21.07 -5.24 12.98
N ALA A 105 -20.07 -5.92 13.56
CA ALA A 105 -19.32 -5.42 14.72
C ALA A 105 -18.57 -4.12 14.42
N ALA A 106 -18.23 -3.37 15.47
CA ALA A 106 -17.44 -2.15 15.36
C ALA A 106 -16.05 -2.42 14.76
N GLY A 107 -15.57 -1.46 13.97
CA GLY A 107 -14.24 -1.50 13.40
C GLY A 107 -13.15 -1.03 14.37
N ILE A 108 -11.89 -1.38 14.08
CA ILE A 108 -10.73 -0.94 14.87
C ILE A 108 -10.51 0.56 14.65
N ARG A 109 -10.21 1.28 15.74
CA ARG A 109 -9.94 2.71 15.73
C ARG A 109 -8.55 3.00 16.27
N PHE A 110 -7.93 4.07 15.77
CA PHE A 110 -6.77 4.64 16.44
C PHE A 110 -7.16 5.11 17.84
N THR A 111 -6.35 4.74 18.82
CA THR A 111 -6.46 5.27 20.18
C THR A 111 -5.69 6.57 20.24
N PRO A 112 -6.35 7.72 20.51
CA PRO A 112 -5.63 8.97 20.71
C PRO A 112 -4.64 8.84 21.86
N SER A 113 -3.39 9.25 21.64
CA SER A 113 -2.38 9.37 22.66
C SER A 113 -1.93 10.83 22.73
N SER A 114 -2.03 11.43 23.89
CA SER A 114 -1.45 12.74 24.12
C SER A 114 -0.08 12.54 24.78
N PRO A 115 0.99 13.15 24.26
CA PRO A 115 2.28 13.13 24.93
C PRO A 115 2.12 13.73 26.32
N SER A 116 2.55 13.00 27.35
CA SER A 116 2.53 13.45 28.73
C SER A 116 3.89 14.08 29.07
N GLY A 117 3.86 15.26 29.68
CA GLY A 117 5.06 15.97 30.14
C GLY A 117 5.47 17.15 29.27
N ALA A 118 6.31 18.01 29.81
CA ALA A 118 6.94 19.09 29.05
C ALA A 118 8.02 18.51 28.12
N PRO A 119 8.23 19.14 26.93
CA PRO A 119 9.32 18.72 26.07
C PRO A 119 10.65 18.88 26.80
N THR A 120 11.45 17.82 26.83
CA THR A 120 12.76 17.81 27.50
C THR A 120 13.90 18.24 26.58
N ALA A 121 13.65 18.31 25.28
CA ALA A 121 14.61 18.74 24.28
C ALA A 121 13.91 19.40 23.09
N THR A 122 14.58 20.34 22.46
CA THR A 122 14.20 20.91 21.18
C THR A 122 15.12 20.33 20.10
N VAL A 123 14.53 19.68 19.12
CA VAL A 123 15.28 19.18 17.95
C VAL A 123 15.30 20.30 16.90
N THR A 124 16.49 20.79 16.59
CA THR A 124 16.70 21.85 15.58
C THR A 124 16.97 21.32 14.18
N SER A 125 17.27 20.01 14.07
CA SER A 125 17.49 19.34 12.79
C SER A 125 17.04 17.88 12.88
N ALA A 126 16.58 17.34 11.77
CA ALA A 126 16.23 15.93 11.63
C ALA A 126 16.89 15.36 10.36
N LYS A 127 17.32 14.09 10.43
CA LYS A 127 17.78 13.36 9.25
C LYS A 127 16.58 12.79 8.53
N GLN A 128 16.42 13.14 7.26
CA GLN A 128 15.48 12.51 6.36
C GLN A 128 16.23 11.59 5.40
N THR A 129 15.73 10.39 5.20
CA THR A 129 16.22 9.48 4.17
C THR A 129 15.19 9.45 3.04
N THR A 130 15.63 9.82 1.84
CA THR A 130 14.81 9.72 0.63
C THR A 130 15.37 8.62 -0.23
N HIS A 131 14.54 7.65 -0.59
CA HIS A 131 14.87 6.64 -1.58
C HIS A 131 14.49 7.20 -2.96
N VAL A 132 15.46 7.19 -3.88
CA VAL A 132 15.24 7.63 -5.28
C VAL A 132 15.66 6.50 -6.17
N GLU A 133 14.70 5.92 -6.88
CA GLU A 133 14.90 4.81 -7.80
C GLU A 133 13.95 4.96 -8.99
N GLN A 134 14.44 4.68 -10.19
CA GLN A 134 13.65 4.67 -11.41
C GLN A 134 14.09 3.50 -12.30
N ASN A 135 13.13 2.67 -12.66
CA ASN A 135 13.33 1.46 -13.44
C ASN A 135 12.91 1.70 -14.90
N TRP A 136 13.70 2.51 -15.62
CA TRP A 136 13.39 2.88 -17.01
C TRP A 136 13.98 1.94 -18.05
N SER A 137 15.06 1.23 -17.70
CA SER A 137 15.77 0.36 -18.64
C SER A 137 15.96 -1.02 -18.06
N TYR A 138 15.46 -2.03 -18.74
CA TYR A 138 15.73 -3.41 -18.42
C TYR A 138 16.97 -3.91 -19.15
N TYR A 139 17.88 -4.53 -18.43
CA TYR A 139 19.08 -5.14 -18.95
C TYR A 139 19.19 -6.59 -18.52
N THR A 140 19.25 -7.49 -19.50
CA THR A 140 19.32 -8.93 -19.23
C THR A 140 20.68 -9.43 -18.78
N GLY A 141 21.68 -8.55 -18.75
CA GLY A 141 23.06 -8.94 -18.37
C GLY A 141 23.83 -9.69 -19.45
N THR A 142 23.25 -9.91 -20.64
CA THR A 142 23.94 -10.64 -21.71
C THR A 142 24.77 -9.72 -22.56
N THR A 143 26.09 -9.87 -22.51
CA THR A 143 26.93 -9.69 -23.69
C THR A 143 26.76 -10.93 -24.56
N GLN A 144 26.85 -10.79 -25.87
CA GLN A 144 26.54 -11.84 -26.88
C GLN A 144 27.22 -13.21 -26.68
N SER A 145 28.06 -13.39 -25.70
CA SER A 145 28.82 -14.61 -25.42
C SER A 145 28.51 -15.31 -24.12
N GLU A 146 27.69 -14.74 -23.22
CA GLU A 146 27.36 -15.34 -21.94
C GLU A 146 25.85 -15.33 -21.71
N GLN A 147 25.26 -16.51 -21.66
CA GLN A 147 23.91 -16.66 -21.13
C GLN A 147 24.00 -16.49 -19.61
N ILE A 148 23.79 -15.29 -19.13
CA ILE A 148 23.55 -15.08 -17.71
C ILE A 148 22.10 -15.46 -17.48
N GLU A 149 21.90 -16.59 -16.79
CA GLU A 149 20.59 -16.89 -16.25
C GLU A 149 20.22 -15.74 -15.32
N VAL A 150 19.19 -15.01 -15.70
CA VAL A 150 18.60 -13.98 -14.83
C VAL A 150 18.04 -14.71 -13.61
N ASN A 151 18.79 -14.73 -12.53
CA ASN A 151 18.29 -15.20 -11.26
C ASN A 151 17.32 -14.15 -10.74
N ILE A 152 16.04 -14.35 -11.02
CA ILE A 152 14.92 -13.48 -10.61
C ILE A 152 14.93 -13.24 -9.08
N VAL A 153 15.56 -14.14 -8.31
CA VAL A 153 15.63 -14.05 -6.85
C VAL A 153 16.85 -13.26 -6.36
N ALA A 154 17.88 -13.11 -7.17
CA ALA A 154 19.17 -12.55 -6.73
C ALA A 154 19.63 -11.28 -7.47
N GLY A 155 18.96 -10.88 -8.54
CA GLY A 155 19.39 -9.74 -9.35
C GLY A 155 18.26 -8.83 -9.80
N GLU A 156 18.44 -7.55 -9.56
CA GLU A 156 17.62 -6.53 -10.17
C GLU A 156 18.10 -6.34 -11.61
N GLY A 157 17.19 -6.56 -12.59
CA GLY A 157 17.47 -6.36 -14.01
C GLY A 157 17.04 -4.98 -14.51
N TRP A 158 16.52 -4.14 -13.64
CA TRP A 158 16.03 -2.82 -13.95
C TRP A 158 17.00 -1.75 -13.48
N TYR A 159 17.29 -0.80 -14.36
CA TYR A 159 18.22 0.29 -14.11
C TYR A 159 17.61 1.63 -14.51
N TRP A 160 18.09 2.69 -13.88
CA TRP A 160 17.65 4.05 -14.17
C TRP A 160 18.02 4.47 -15.58
N ARG A 161 19.29 4.34 -15.95
CA ARG A 161 19.77 4.56 -17.32
C ARG A 161 21.20 4.01 -17.52
N TRP A 162 21.60 3.90 -18.77
CA TRP A 162 22.97 3.60 -19.12
C TRP A 162 23.91 4.77 -18.79
N PHE A 163 25.04 4.45 -18.21
CA PHE A 163 26.13 5.38 -17.96
C PHE A 163 27.29 5.10 -18.91
N ASN A 164 27.84 6.15 -19.47
CA ASN A 164 29.17 6.16 -20.06
C ASN A 164 30.02 7.20 -19.33
N THR A 165 31.30 7.31 -19.68
CA THR A 165 32.26 8.19 -18.99
C THR A 165 31.87 9.68 -18.95
N ASN A 166 30.85 10.11 -19.69
CA ASN A 166 30.41 11.51 -19.78
C ASN A 166 28.94 11.70 -19.40
N THR A 167 28.33 10.74 -18.71
CA THR A 167 26.92 10.87 -18.30
C THR A 167 26.82 11.37 -16.86
N GLN A 168 26.09 12.46 -16.66
CA GLN A 168 25.73 13.02 -15.37
C GLN A 168 24.22 12.80 -15.11
N ILE A 169 23.87 12.50 -13.89
CA ILE A 169 22.50 12.47 -13.42
C ILE A 169 22.39 13.43 -12.23
N ASP A 170 21.47 14.38 -12.36
CA ASP A 170 21.18 15.36 -11.32
C ASP A 170 19.90 14.96 -10.60
N PHE A 171 19.94 15.00 -9.28
CA PHE A 171 18.80 14.75 -8.42
C PHE A 171 18.42 16.05 -7.71
N SER A 172 17.14 16.39 -7.77
CA SER A 172 16.59 17.50 -6.99
C SER A 172 15.81 16.96 -5.79
N PHE A 173 16.14 17.44 -4.62
CA PHE A 173 15.44 17.14 -3.38
C PHE A 173 14.73 18.41 -2.91
N SER A 174 13.44 18.31 -2.59
CA SER A 174 12.62 19.38 -2.01
C SER A 174 12.24 19.07 -0.57
#